data_38bacb0d8365356ec403d77abf87cc7f
#
_entry.id   38bacb0d8365356ec403d77abf87cc7f
#
_cell.length_a   1.000
_cell.length_b   1.000
_cell.length_c   1.000
_cell.angle_alpha   90.00
_cell.angle_beta   90.00
_cell.angle_gamma   90.00
#
_symmetry.space_group_name_H-M   'P 1'
#
loop_
_entity.id
_entity.type
_entity.pdbx_description
1 polymer ?
#
loop_
_entity_poly.entity_id
_entity_poly.type
_entity_poly.pdbx_seq_one_letter_code
_entity_poly.pdbx_strand_id
1 'polypeptide(L)'
;MSQPASTPAGAPLTKPRGVLRPRFSQGQLEHYRQLPSAPLAAWVEHYWHVRWDLRGLPPQQQATLPHPNVHLVVEQGQARIYGVQRGRFVRQLQGLDQVFGVKFKAGGFYPFYGHAVSELLNQSVDVTDCFGPRGAELTGQVLAAADFAAMCAAAESFLLLRLPAADAQVARIGRMLERIAQDTSIVSVDDVIAMSGLNKRGLQRLFQRYVGVGPKWVIQRYRLHEAIAQVQAGKMLSWTALALELGYFDQAHFVRVFRQLVGMAPGEYQKSLAESE
;
A
#
# COMPACT_ATOMS: atom_id res chain seq x y z
N MET A 1 37.63 23.06 2.33
CA MET A 1 36.26 22.98 2.94
C MET A 1 35.25 22.89 1.81
N SER A 2 34.91 21.68 1.41
CA SER A 2 33.94 21.42 0.33
C SER A 2 32.56 21.15 0.97
N GLN A 3 31.58 21.96 0.62
CA GLN A 3 30.19 21.77 1.03
C GLN A 3 29.67 20.47 0.41
N PRO A 4 28.91 19.65 1.16
CA PRO A 4 28.21 18.51 0.57
C PRO A 4 27.09 19.01 -0.37
N ALA A 5 27.06 18.45 -1.57
CA ALA A 5 26.03 18.72 -2.58
C ALA A 5 24.64 18.41 -2.01
N SER A 6 23.77 19.40 -1.98
CA SER A 6 22.36 19.25 -1.64
C SER A 6 21.65 18.38 -2.69
N THR A 7 21.20 17.21 -2.27
CA THR A 7 20.29 16.38 -3.05
C THR A 7 19.01 17.16 -3.34
N PRO A 8 18.51 17.19 -4.59
CA PRO A 8 17.28 17.91 -4.89
C PRO A 8 16.12 17.31 -4.10
N ALA A 9 15.46 18.12 -3.29
CA ALA A 9 14.25 17.77 -2.56
C ALA A 9 13.16 17.37 -3.56
N GLY A 10 12.86 16.09 -3.63
CA GLY A 10 11.68 15.58 -4.34
C GLY A 10 10.42 16.25 -3.77
N ALA A 11 9.41 16.44 -4.62
CA ALA A 11 8.12 16.98 -4.20
C ALA A 11 7.62 16.24 -2.95
N PRO A 12 7.03 16.93 -1.94
CA PRO A 12 6.61 16.31 -0.70
C PRO A 12 5.59 15.22 -1.01
N LEU A 13 5.93 13.97 -0.69
CA LEU A 13 5.01 12.85 -0.84
C LEU A 13 3.81 13.10 0.07
N THR A 14 2.61 13.02 -0.49
CA THR A 14 1.35 13.17 0.26
C THR A 14 1.32 12.24 1.48
N LYS A 15 0.61 12.65 2.54
CA LYS A 15 0.44 11.83 3.77
C LYS A 15 0.09 10.38 3.43
N PRO A 16 0.57 9.38 4.21
CA PRO A 16 0.28 7.98 3.95
C PRO A 16 -1.23 7.75 3.96
N ARG A 17 -1.77 7.31 2.81
CA ARG A 17 -3.18 6.91 2.73
C ARG A 17 -3.34 5.51 3.32
N GLY A 18 -4.44 5.27 4.03
CA GLY A 18 -4.77 3.95 4.58
C GLY A 18 -4.23 3.68 5.99
N VAL A 19 -3.43 4.55 6.58
CA VAL A 19 -3.09 4.46 8.00
C VAL A 19 -4.31 4.90 8.81
N LEU A 20 -4.84 3.99 9.65
CA LEU A 20 -6.09 4.23 10.38
C LEU A 20 -5.88 5.10 11.63
N ARG A 21 -4.71 5.02 12.24
CA ARG A 21 -4.26 5.89 13.34
C ARG A 21 -2.87 6.41 13.02
N PRO A 22 -2.75 7.63 12.45
CA PRO A 22 -1.47 8.13 11.96
C PRO A 22 -0.52 8.65 13.05
N ARG A 23 -0.96 8.73 14.29
CA ARG A 23 -0.16 9.20 15.43
C ARG A 23 -0.15 8.18 16.54
N PHE A 24 0.97 8.10 17.26
CA PHE A 24 1.05 7.39 18.53
C PHE A 24 0.47 8.27 19.64
N SER A 25 -0.12 7.63 20.62
CA SER A 25 -0.51 8.32 21.86
C SER A 25 0.70 8.72 22.69
N GLN A 26 1.80 7.93 22.61
CA GLN A 26 3.06 8.13 23.30
C GLN A 26 4.20 7.52 22.48
N GLY A 27 5.43 8.04 22.67
CA GLY A 27 6.61 7.55 21.97
C GLY A 27 6.89 8.27 20.67
N GLN A 28 7.91 7.80 19.94
CA GLN A 28 8.36 8.39 18.69
C GLN A 28 8.04 7.45 17.52
N LEU A 29 7.52 8.02 16.45
CA LEU A 29 7.28 7.36 15.17
C LEU A 29 7.78 8.25 14.05
N GLU A 30 8.76 7.74 13.32
CA GLU A 30 9.31 8.40 12.14
C GLU A 30 8.89 7.64 10.89
N HIS A 31 8.52 8.37 9.85
CA HIS A 31 8.10 7.80 8.58
C HIS A 31 8.73 8.54 7.42
N TYR A 32 9.53 7.83 6.64
CA TYR A 32 10.23 8.34 5.47
C TYR A 32 9.68 7.71 4.18
N ARG A 33 9.75 8.46 3.10
CA ARG A 33 9.39 8.00 1.75
C ARG A 33 10.32 8.61 0.71
N GLN A 34 10.62 7.81 -0.32
CA GLN A 34 11.41 8.23 -1.47
C GLN A 34 10.82 7.63 -2.74
N LEU A 35 10.78 8.41 -3.81
CA LEU A 35 10.40 7.93 -5.14
C LEU A 35 11.53 7.08 -5.74
N PRO A 36 11.20 6.08 -6.59
CA PRO A 36 12.20 5.33 -7.34
C PRO A 36 12.81 6.20 -8.43
N SER A 37 13.96 5.77 -8.96
CA SER A 37 14.52 6.34 -10.19
C SER A 37 13.61 6.12 -11.40
N ALA A 38 13.81 6.90 -12.45
CA ALA A 38 13.03 6.83 -13.67
C ALA A 38 12.92 5.41 -14.27
N PRO A 39 13.98 4.58 -14.32
CA PRO A 39 13.89 3.21 -14.81
C PRO A 39 12.94 2.30 -14.04
N LEU A 40 12.80 2.49 -12.72
CA LEU A 40 11.90 1.69 -11.87
C LEU A 40 10.50 2.29 -11.70
N ALA A 41 10.29 3.53 -12.13
CA ALA A 41 9.04 4.26 -11.92
C ALA A 41 7.80 3.62 -12.58
N ALA A 42 7.99 2.71 -13.55
CA ALA A 42 6.88 1.95 -14.14
C ALA A 42 6.32 0.88 -13.19
N TRP A 43 7.14 0.35 -12.28
CA TRP A 43 6.80 -0.80 -11.43
C TRP A 43 6.75 -0.48 -9.95
N VAL A 44 7.64 0.40 -9.46
CA VAL A 44 7.74 0.81 -8.05
C VAL A 44 6.98 2.11 -7.84
N GLU A 45 6.18 2.17 -6.77
CA GLU A 45 5.45 3.38 -6.39
C GLU A 45 6.34 4.28 -5.51
N HIS A 46 6.92 3.72 -4.46
CA HIS A 46 7.89 4.39 -3.59
C HIS A 46 8.59 3.39 -2.66
N TYR A 47 9.74 3.80 -2.13
CA TYR A 47 10.36 3.22 -0.95
C TYR A 47 9.80 3.88 0.29
N TRP A 48 9.72 3.12 1.39
CA TRP A 48 9.25 3.64 2.66
C TRP A 48 10.04 3.03 3.82
N HIS A 49 10.16 3.79 4.89
CA HIS A 49 10.80 3.36 6.12
C HIS A 49 10.01 3.88 7.30
N VAL A 50 9.79 3.01 8.28
CA VAL A 50 9.15 3.35 9.54
C VAL A 50 10.09 2.93 10.66
N ARG A 51 10.36 3.85 11.58
CA ARG A 51 11.14 3.61 12.79
C ARG A 51 10.32 4.07 13.99
N TRP A 52 10.39 3.32 15.07
CA TRP A 52 9.72 3.68 16.31
C TRP A 52 10.60 3.46 17.53
N ASP A 53 10.39 4.30 18.56
CA ASP A 53 10.97 4.15 19.89
C ASP A 53 9.84 4.17 20.92
N LEU A 54 9.56 2.98 21.46
CA LEU A 54 8.56 2.73 22.51
C LEU A 54 9.22 2.08 23.72
N ARG A 55 10.51 2.30 23.95
CA ARG A 55 11.21 1.76 25.12
C ARG A 55 10.63 2.36 26.40
N GLY A 56 10.30 1.50 27.37
CA GLY A 56 9.65 1.92 28.62
C GLY A 56 8.17 2.26 28.50
N LEU A 57 7.59 2.11 27.29
CA LEU A 57 6.18 2.36 27.02
C LEU A 57 5.44 1.05 26.71
N PRO A 58 4.12 0.99 26.94
CA PRO A 58 3.32 -0.16 26.54
C PRO A 58 3.31 -0.32 25.02
N PRO A 59 3.18 -1.57 24.51
CA PRO A 59 3.04 -1.83 23.10
C PRO A 59 1.86 -1.08 22.48
N GLN A 60 2.04 -0.58 21.26
CA GLN A 60 0.99 0.13 20.53
C GLN A 60 0.59 -0.60 19.24
N GLN A 61 -0.70 -0.60 18.94
CA GLN A 61 -1.20 -1.19 17.71
C GLN A 61 -1.25 -0.16 16.58
N GLN A 62 -0.59 -0.50 15.46
CA GLN A 62 -0.78 0.19 14.20
C GLN A 62 -1.68 -0.63 13.28
N ALA A 63 -2.70 0.02 12.76
CA ALA A 63 -3.62 -0.58 11.82
C ALA A 63 -3.58 0.15 10.48
N THR A 64 -3.49 -0.62 9.41
CA THR A 64 -3.47 -0.10 8.04
C THR A 64 -4.53 -0.79 7.22
N LEU A 65 -5.23 -0.03 6.41
CA LEU A 65 -6.09 -0.54 5.36
C LEU A 65 -5.26 -0.66 4.07
N PRO A 66 -4.86 -1.87 3.67
CA PRO A 66 -3.98 -2.05 2.53
C PRO A 66 -4.60 -1.61 1.21
N HIS A 67 -3.79 -1.05 0.34
CA HIS A 67 -4.08 -0.85 -1.07
C HIS A 67 -3.85 -2.16 -1.87
N PRO A 68 -4.29 -2.25 -3.13
CA PRO A 68 -4.05 -3.42 -3.99
C PRO A 68 -2.59 -3.48 -4.49
N ASN A 69 -1.64 -3.42 -3.59
CA ASN A 69 -0.21 -3.37 -3.89
C ASN A 69 0.51 -4.56 -3.25
N VAL A 70 1.55 -5.02 -3.91
CA VAL A 70 2.54 -5.95 -3.34
C VAL A 70 3.64 -5.12 -2.69
N HIS A 71 4.18 -5.62 -1.59
CA HIS A 71 5.30 -5.00 -0.89
C HIS A 71 6.45 -5.99 -0.72
N LEU A 72 7.67 -5.55 -0.97
CA LEU A 72 8.87 -6.18 -0.42
C LEU A 72 9.16 -5.46 0.90
N VAL A 73 9.32 -6.22 1.98
CA VAL A 73 9.51 -5.67 3.33
C VAL A 73 10.73 -6.34 3.95
N VAL A 74 11.63 -5.52 4.49
CA VAL A 74 12.81 -5.96 5.26
C VAL A 74 12.61 -5.53 6.71
N GLU A 75 12.57 -6.52 7.61
CA GLU A 75 12.36 -6.33 9.04
C GLU A 75 12.89 -7.50 9.83
N GLN A 76 13.36 -7.26 11.05
CA GLN A 76 13.77 -8.31 12.00
C GLN A 76 14.71 -9.38 11.39
N GLY A 77 15.64 -8.96 10.55
CA GLY A 77 16.60 -9.86 9.92
C GLY A 77 16.08 -10.63 8.71
N GLN A 78 14.87 -10.40 8.25
CA GLN A 78 14.24 -11.11 7.14
C GLN A 78 13.73 -10.15 6.07
N ALA A 79 13.70 -10.60 4.83
CA ALA A 79 13.01 -9.93 3.74
C ALA A 79 11.90 -10.82 3.18
N ARG A 80 10.70 -10.28 3.07
CA ARG A 80 9.51 -11.00 2.61
C ARG A 80 8.75 -10.20 1.55
N ILE A 81 8.11 -10.94 0.65
CA ILE A 81 7.16 -10.39 -0.31
C ILE A 81 5.76 -10.57 0.26
N TYR A 82 5.10 -9.48 0.57
CA TYR A 82 3.71 -9.46 1.01
C TYR A 82 2.79 -9.23 -0.18
N GLY A 83 1.96 -10.21 -0.49
CA GLY A 83 0.87 -10.06 -1.46
C GLY A 83 -0.24 -9.14 -0.95
N VAL A 84 -1.24 -8.91 -1.79
CA VAL A 84 -2.40 -8.07 -1.43
C VAL A 84 -3.13 -8.66 -0.23
N GLN A 85 -3.35 -7.84 0.78
CA GLN A 85 -4.11 -8.21 1.98
C GLN A 85 -5.56 -7.76 1.83
N ARG A 86 -6.52 -8.68 1.90
CA ARG A 86 -7.95 -8.32 1.81
C ARG A 86 -8.47 -7.66 3.07
N GLY A 87 -7.95 -8.06 4.21
CA GLY A 87 -8.34 -7.57 5.51
C GLY A 87 -7.58 -6.32 5.95
N ARG A 88 -7.87 -5.86 7.14
CA ARG A 88 -7.08 -4.88 7.87
C ARG A 88 -5.74 -5.52 8.27
N PHE A 89 -4.64 -4.83 7.98
CA PHE A 89 -3.33 -5.22 8.49
C PHE A 89 -3.12 -4.56 9.86
N VAL A 90 -2.87 -5.37 10.88
CA VAL A 90 -2.63 -4.88 12.25
C VAL A 90 -1.27 -5.37 12.69
N ARG A 91 -0.46 -4.46 13.22
CA ARG A 91 0.84 -4.76 13.78
C ARG A 91 0.94 -4.19 15.20
N GLN A 92 1.45 -4.97 16.11
CA GLN A 92 1.84 -4.52 17.43
C GLN A 92 3.30 -4.04 17.37
N LEU A 93 3.53 -2.80 17.77
CA LEU A 93 4.84 -2.16 17.82
C LEU A 93 5.27 -2.08 19.28
N GLN A 94 6.53 -2.43 19.57
CA GLN A 94 7.10 -2.39 20.90
C GLN A 94 8.60 -2.15 20.84
N GLY A 95 9.17 -1.61 21.92
CA GLY A 95 10.61 -1.37 22.03
C GLY A 95 11.13 -0.38 21.00
N LEU A 96 12.37 -0.58 20.57
CA LEU A 96 13.01 0.16 19.48
C LEU A 96 13.20 -0.77 18.30
N ASP A 97 12.60 -0.47 17.16
CA ASP A 97 12.72 -1.27 15.94
C ASP A 97 12.42 -0.44 14.70
N GLN A 98 12.61 -1.02 13.52
CA GLN A 98 12.39 -0.36 12.23
C GLN A 98 11.93 -1.36 11.18
N VAL A 99 11.32 -0.85 10.13
CA VAL A 99 10.92 -1.63 8.95
C VAL A 99 11.17 -0.81 7.69
N PHE A 100 11.84 -1.41 6.71
CA PHE A 100 12.02 -0.84 5.38
C PHE A 100 11.13 -1.58 4.38
N GLY A 101 10.59 -0.89 3.38
CA GLY A 101 9.80 -1.53 2.35
C GLY A 101 9.84 -0.85 0.99
N VAL A 102 9.64 -1.68 -0.02
CA VAL A 102 9.39 -1.27 -1.41
C VAL A 102 7.92 -1.51 -1.69
N LYS A 103 7.17 -0.46 -2.02
CA LYS A 103 5.80 -0.58 -2.48
C LYS A 103 5.78 -0.62 -4.00
N PHE A 104 5.34 -1.74 -4.56
CA PHE A 104 5.13 -1.84 -6.00
C PHE A 104 3.83 -1.17 -6.39
N LYS A 105 3.78 -0.58 -7.59
CA LYS A 105 2.52 -0.16 -8.20
C LYS A 105 1.59 -1.36 -8.35
N ALA A 106 0.30 -1.16 -8.26
CA ALA A 106 -0.65 -2.24 -8.51
C ALA A 106 -0.48 -2.76 -9.96
N GLY A 107 -0.22 -4.05 -10.09
CA GLY A 107 0.20 -4.70 -11.34
C GLY A 107 1.71 -4.66 -11.62
N GLY A 108 2.47 -3.81 -10.93
CA GLY A 108 3.90 -3.64 -11.18
C GLY A 108 4.79 -4.78 -10.69
N PHE A 109 4.31 -5.62 -9.79
CA PHE A 109 5.08 -6.76 -9.28
C PHE A 109 5.04 -7.99 -10.20
N TYR A 110 3.98 -8.17 -10.98
CA TYR A 110 3.82 -9.33 -11.86
C TYR A 110 5.03 -9.63 -12.75
N PRO A 111 5.66 -8.64 -13.43
CA PRO A 111 6.80 -8.91 -14.30
C PRO A 111 8.07 -9.40 -13.57
N PHE A 112 8.22 -9.08 -12.29
CA PHE A 112 9.31 -9.61 -11.45
C PHE A 112 9.01 -11.04 -10.97
N TYR A 113 7.74 -11.33 -10.70
CA TYR A 113 7.31 -12.60 -10.12
C TYR A 113 7.09 -13.69 -11.16
N GLY A 114 6.54 -13.33 -12.33
CA GLY A 114 6.28 -14.27 -13.43
C GLY A 114 5.06 -15.18 -13.25
N HIS A 115 4.47 -15.20 -12.05
CA HIS A 115 3.28 -15.98 -11.69
C HIS A 115 2.10 -15.07 -11.38
N ALA A 116 0.88 -15.61 -11.31
CA ALA A 116 -0.29 -14.80 -10.99
C ALA A 116 -0.18 -14.22 -9.57
N VAL A 117 -0.31 -12.88 -9.45
CA VAL A 117 -0.21 -12.20 -8.14
C VAL A 117 -1.28 -12.67 -7.15
N SER A 118 -2.39 -13.25 -7.67
CA SER A 118 -3.41 -13.90 -6.83
C SER A 118 -2.89 -15.09 -6.02
N GLU A 119 -1.78 -15.70 -6.38
CA GLU A 119 -1.14 -16.78 -5.60
C GLU A 119 -0.57 -16.26 -4.28
N LEU A 120 -0.26 -14.96 -4.20
CA LEU A 120 0.24 -14.30 -3.00
C LEU A 120 -0.90 -13.67 -2.15
N LEU A 121 -2.16 -13.88 -2.51
CA LEU A 121 -3.29 -13.24 -1.83
C LEU A 121 -3.37 -13.65 -0.35
N ASN A 122 -3.35 -12.64 0.55
CA ASN A 122 -3.30 -12.83 2.01
C ASN A 122 -2.09 -13.64 2.51
N GLN A 123 -1.03 -13.73 1.72
CA GLN A 123 0.17 -14.48 2.05
C GLN A 123 1.41 -13.58 2.04
N SER A 124 2.45 -14.06 2.67
CA SER A 124 3.80 -13.56 2.48
C SER A 124 4.74 -14.74 2.24
N VAL A 125 5.67 -14.57 1.32
CA VAL A 125 6.70 -15.56 0.98
C VAL A 125 8.08 -14.95 1.23
N ASP A 126 9.09 -15.80 1.39
CA ASP A 126 10.46 -15.31 1.50
C ASP A 126 10.88 -14.61 0.21
N VAL A 127 11.74 -13.60 0.31
CA VAL A 127 12.24 -12.88 -0.86
C VAL A 127 12.99 -13.82 -1.81
N THR A 128 13.62 -14.87 -1.26
CA THR A 128 14.37 -15.87 -2.05
C THR A 128 13.45 -16.76 -2.88
N ASP A 129 12.20 -16.96 -2.49
CA ASP A 129 11.20 -17.70 -3.29
C ASP A 129 10.85 -16.97 -4.59
N CYS A 130 10.92 -15.62 -4.57
CA CYS A 130 10.62 -14.79 -5.75
C CYS A 130 11.87 -14.42 -6.56
N PHE A 131 13.00 -14.19 -5.88
CA PHE A 131 14.20 -13.63 -6.50
C PHE A 131 15.44 -14.54 -6.44
N GLY A 132 15.29 -15.77 -5.93
CA GLY A 132 16.37 -16.72 -5.75
C GLY A 132 17.37 -16.28 -4.66
N PRO A 133 18.55 -16.94 -4.55
CA PRO A 133 19.51 -16.70 -3.46
C PRO A 133 19.96 -15.25 -3.28
N ARG A 134 19.97 -14.48 -4.35
CA ARG A 134 20.31 -13.03 -4.27
C ARG A 134 19.30 -12.20 -3.46
N GLY A 135 18.11 -12.71 -3.17
CA GLY A 135 17.19 -12.08 -2.21
C GLY A 135 17.80 -11.94 -0.82
N ALA A 136 18.61 -12.92 -0.39
CA ALA A 136 19.33 -12.85 0.88
C ALA A 136 20.42 -11.76 0.89
N GLU A 137 21.09 -11.52 -0.25
CA GLU A 137 22.07 -10.42 -0.40
C GLU A 137 21.40 -9.05 -0.16
N LEU A 138 20.22 -8.84 -0.75
CA LEU A 138 19.42 -7.62 -0.53
C LEU A 138 19.12 -7.43 0.96
N THR A 139 18.69 -8.49 1.64
CA THR A 139 18.39 -8.43 3.08
C THR A 139 19.61 -7.93 3.86
N GLY A 140 20.78 -8.51 3.63
CA GLY A 140 22.02 -8.09 4.27
C GLY A 140 22.39 -6.64 3.96
N GLN A 141 22.29 -6.22 2.71
CA GLN A 141 22.61 -4.85 2.30
C GLN A 141 21.68 -3.80 2.94
N VAL A 142 20.37 -4.06 3.00
CA VAL A 142 19.40 -3.15 3.63
C VAL A 142 19.63 -3.06 5.12
N LEU A 143 19.90 -4.18 5.80
CA LEU A 143 20.13 -4.20 7.25
C LEU A 143 21.46 -3.54 7.65
N ALA A 144 22.48 -3.60 6.79
CA ALA A 144 23.77 -2.96 7.00
C ALA A 144 23.80 -1.47 6.58
N ALA A 145 22.73 -0.98 5.95
CA ALA A 145 22.65 0.40 5.47
C ALA A 145 22.67 1.42 6.64
N ALA A 146 23.45 2.48 6.50
CA ALA A 146 23.63 3.48 7.53
C ALA A 146 22.39 4.37 7.73
N ASP A 147 21.62 4.59 6.67
CA ASP A 147 20.45 5.45 6.67
C ASP A 147 19.41 5.02 5.61
N PHE A 148 18.28 5.73 5.58
CA PHE A 148 17.19 5.45 4.64
C PHE A 148 17.60 5.60 3.17
N ALA A 149 18.44 6.56 2.84
CA ALA A 149 18.91 6.75 1.47
C ALA A 149 19.76 5.57 1.00
N ALA A 150 20.64 5.04 1.87
CA ALA A 150 21.43 3.86 1.60
C ALA A 150 20.55 2.59 1.48
N MET A 151 19.49 2.44 2.29
CA MET A 151 18.50 1.36 2.13
C MET A 151 17.82 1.44 0.76
N CYS A 152 17.39 2.63 0.35
CA CYS A 152 16.80 2.85 -0.97
C CYS A 152 17.79 2.49 -2.09
N ALA A 153 19.04 2.92 -1.99
CA ALA A 153 20.07 2.62 -2.99
C ALA A 153 20.33 1.12 -3.14
N ALA A 154 20.35 0.37 -2.02
CA ALA A 154 20.49 -1.09 -2.04
C ALA A 154 19.30 -1.76 -2.75
N ALA A 155 18.07 -1.39 -2.40
CA ALA A 155 16.86 -1.91 -3.03
C ALA A 155 16.77 -1.53 -4.52
N GLU A 156 17.14 -0.31 -4.86
CA GLU A 156 17.22 0.21 -6.22
C GLU A 156 18.16 -0.63 -7.08
N SER A 157 19.41 -0.78 -6.63
CA SER A 157 20.44 -1.56 -7.33
C SER A 157 20.00 -3.02 -7.53
N PHE A 158 19.40 -3.62 -6.52
CA PHE A 158 18.88 -4.99 -6.58
C PHE A 158 17.78 -5.15 -7.65
N LEU A 159 16.82 -4.21 -7.71
CA LEU A 159 15.72 -4.24 -8.66
C LEU A 159 16.16 -3.91 -10.09
N LEU A 160 17.11 -2.99 -10.25
CA LEU A 160 17.66 -2.62 -11.55
C LEU A 160 18.39 -3.80 -12.23
N LEU A 161 19.08 -4.64 -11.47
CA LEU A 161 19.70 -5.86 -12.00
C LEU A 161 18.68 -6.90 -12.52
N ARG A 162 17.39 -6.70 -12.21
CA ARG A 162 16.27 -7.58 -12.59
C ARG A 162 15.16 -6.82 -13.30
N LEU A 163 15.51 -5.69 -13.86
CA LEU A 163 14.54 -4.83 -14.54
C LEU A 163 13.78 -5.66 -15.60
N PRO A 164 12.46 -5.83 -15.46
CA PRO A 164 11.71 -6.61 -16.43
C PRO A 164 11.58 -5.85 -17.75
N ALA A 165 11.33 -6.60 -18.83
CA ALA A 165 10.91 -5.99 -20.08
C ALA A 165 9.60 -5.19 -19.90
N ALA A 166 9.42 -4.15 -20.70
CA ALA A 166 8.21 -3.35 -20.68
C ALA A 166 6.98 -4.24 -20.96
N ASP A 167 5.98 -4.15 -20.08
CA ASP A 167 4.71 -4.87 -20.20
C ASP A 167 3.56 -3.86 -20.36
N ALA A 168 2.96 -3.83 -21.54
CA ALA A 168 1.84 -2.95 -21.85
C ALA A 168 0.62 -3.15 -20.93
N GLN A 169 0.45 -4.35 -20.36
CA GLN A 169 -0.63 -4.63 -19.43
C GLN A 169 -0.42 -3.95 -18.07
N VAL A 170 0.83 -3.80 -17.61
CA VAL A 170 1.14 -3.02 -16.40
C VAL A 170 0.68 -1.57 -16.57
N ALA A 171 1.03 -0.94 -17.69
CA ALA A 171 0.58 0.43 -17.98
C ALA A 171 -0.94 0.52 -18.15
N ARG A 172 -1.58 -0.49 -18.77
CA ARG A 172 -3.04 -0.55 -18.92
C ARG A 172 -3.75 -0.64 -17.57
N ILE A 173 -3.27 -1.52 -16.68
CA ILE A 173 -3.79 -1.66 -15.32
C ILE A 173 -3.58 -0.38 -14.54
N GLY A 174 -2.38 0.22 -14.59
CA GLY A 174 -2.09 1.48 -13.93
C GLY A 174 -3.12 2.56 -14.28
N ARG A 175 -3.38 2.78 -15.58
CA ARG A 175 -4.42 3.73 -16.03
C ARG A 175 -5.82 3.40 -15.52
N MET A 176 -6.22 2.12 -15.53
CA MET A 176 -7.53 1.72 -14.99
C MET A 176 -7.64 2.02 -13.50
N LEU A 177 -6.60 1.72 -12.73
CA LEU A 177 -6.60 1.93 -11.28
C LEU A 177 -6.54 3.41 -10.90
N GLU A 178 -5.76 4.20 -11.64
CA GLU A 178 -5.76 5.67 -11.49
C GLU A 178 -7.14 6.25 -11.76
N ARG A 179 -7.81 5.81 -12.83
CA ARG A 179 -9.17 6.25 -13.15
C ARG A 179 -10.16 5.85 -12.04
N ILE A 180 -10.11 4.59 -11.57
CA ILE A 180 -10.96 4.15 -10.43
C ILE A 180 -10.69 5.00 -9.18
N ALA A 181 -9.43 5.36 -8.91
CA ALA A 181 -9.07 6.16 -7.74
C ALA A 181 -9.55 7.61 -7.82
N GLN A 182 -9.52 8.21 -9.02
CA GLN A 182 -9.84 9.63 -9.24
C GLN A 182 -11.33 9.88 -9.50
N ASP A 183 -12.00 8.95 -10.17
CA ASP A 183 -13.39 9.08 -10.59
C ASP A 183 -14.31 8.31 -9.63
N THR A 184 -14.94 9.03 -8.71
CA THR A 184 -15.84 8.44 -7.70
C THR A 184 -17.14 7.88 -8.30
N SER A 185 -17.48 8.21 -9.54
CA SER A 185 -18.64 7.66 -10.24
C SER A 185 -18.46 6.20 -10.66
N ILE A 186 -17.21 5.70 -10.70
CA ILE A 186 -16.91 4.29 -10.99
C ILE A 186 -17.17 3.47 -9.72
N VAL A 187 -18.35 2.88 -9.62
CA VAL A 187 -18.80 2.11 -8.44
C VAL A 187 -19.07 0.62 -8.74
N SER A 188 -19.11 0.26 -10.02
CA SER A 188 -19.43 -1.10 -10.47
C SER A 188 -18.35 -1.69 -11.40
N VAL A 189 -18.38 -3.01 -11.56
CA VAL A 189 -17.51 -3.70 -12.53
C VAL A 189 -17.89 -3.33 -13.97
N ASP A 190 -19.17 -3.04 -14.21
CA ASP A 190 -19.66 -2.67 -15.55
C ASP A 190 -19.11 -1.30 -15.99
N ASP A 191 -18.91 -0.35 -15.06
CA ASP A 191 -18.23 0.91 -15.34
C ASP A 191 -16.79 0.67 -15.80
N VAL A 192 -16.08 -0.26 -15.14
CA VAL A 192 -14.71 -0.62 -15.53
C VAL A 192 -14.67 -1.35 -16.87
N ILE A 193 -15.67 -2.19 -17.19
CA ILE A 193 -15.82 -2.82 -18.50
C ILE A 193 -16.01 -1.76 -19.58
N ALA A 194 -16.91 -0.81 -19.36
CA ALA A 194 -17.21 0.27 -20.31
C ALA A 194 -15.97 1.10 -20.66
N MET A 195 -15.17 1.47 -19.61
CA MET A 195 -13.97 2.28 -19.85
C MET A 195 -12.77 1.51 -20.40
N SER A 196 -12.70 0.19 -20.17
CA SER A 196 -11.53 -0.63 -20.52
C SER A 196 -11.64 -1.31 -21.88
N GLY A 197 -12.85 -1.46 -22.41
CA GLY A 197 -13.14 -2.23 -23.61
C GLY A 197 -12.91 -3.75 -23.47
N LEU A 198 -12.75 -4.25 -22.22
CA LEU A 198 -12.61 -5.68 -21.94
C LEU A 198 -13.98 -6.28 -21.62
N ASN A 199 -14.18 -7.55 -21.98
CA ASN A 199 -15.32 -8.29 -21.45
C ASN A 199 -15.05 -8.68 -19.97
N LYS A 200 -16.10 -9.04 -19.25
CA LYS A 200 -16.07 -9.37 -17.81
C LYS A 200 -15.01 -10.44 -17.46
N ARG A 201 -14.91 -11.49 -18.27
CA ARG A 201 -13.98 -12.61 -18.05
C ARG A 201 -12.52 -12.16 -18.27
N GLY A 202 -12.27 -11.37 -19.32
CA GLY A 202 -10.96 -10.82 -19.63
C GLY A 202 -10.47 -9.86 -18.54
N LEU A 203 -11.35 -8.97 -18.06
CA LEU A 203 -11.08 -8.05 -16.96
C LEU A 203 -10.75 -8.81 -15.67
N GLN A 204 -11.57 -9.80 -15.30
CA GLN A 204 -11.35 -10.62 -14.11
C GLN A 204 -10.01 -11.33 -14.15
N ARG A 205 -9.66 -11.97 -15.28
CA ARG A 205 -8.39 -12.67 -15.47
C ARG A 205 -7.19 -11.72 -15.39
N LEU A 206 -7.31 -10.53 -16.00
CA LEU A 206 -6.27 -9.52 -15.97
C LEU A 206 -5.98 -9.05 -14.54
N PHE A 207 -7.03 -8.75 -13.77
CA PHE A 207 -6.90 -8.31 -12.40
C PHE A 207 -6.34 -9.41 -11.48
N GLN A 208 -6.80 -10.66 -11.62
CA GLN A 208 -6.24 -11.78 -10.84
C GLN A 208 -4.75 -11.98 -11.12
N ARG A 209 -4.37 -11.94 -12.39
CA ARG A 209 -2.98 -12.18 -12.79
C ARG A 209 -2.03 -11.07 -12.34
N TYR A 210 -2.39 -9.81 -12.51
CA TYR A 210 -1.49 -8.68 -12.29
C TYR A 210 -1.67 -8.01 -10.92
N VAL A 211 -2.90 -7.90 -10.43
CA VAL A 211 -3.22 -7.18 -9.18
C VAL A 211 -3.38 -8.13 -8.00
N GLY A 212 -3.80 -9.38 -8.26
CA GLY A 212 -4.01 -10.40 -7.24
C GLY A 212 -5.42 -10.44 -6.65
N VAL A 213 -6.27 -9.46 -6.98
CA VAL A 213 -7.68 -9.37 -6.53
C VAL A 213 -8.57 -8.97 -7.68
N GLY A 214 -9.87 -9.23 -7.56
CA GLY A 214 -10.83 -8.87 -8.61
C GLY A 214 -11.17 -7.38 -8.65
N PRO A 215 -11.69 -6.87 -9.79
CA PRO A 215 -11.99 -5.45 -9.98
C PRO A 215 -13.02 -4.93 -8.97
N LYS A 216 -14.06 -5.70 -8.62
CA LYS A 216 -15.03 -5.31 -7.59
C LYS A 216 -14.37 -4.98 -6.25
N TRP A 217 -13.43 -5.82 -5.80
CA TRP A 217 -12.71 -5.58 -4.56
C TRP A 217 -11.89 -4.29 -4.63
N VAL A 218 -11.23 -4.02 -5.77
CA VAL A 218 -10.44 -2.80 -5.96
C VAL A 218 -11.31 -1.56 -5.87
N ILE A 219 -12.45 -1.53 -6.58
CA ILE A 219 -13.40 -0.42 -6.54
C ILE A 219 -13.83 -0.15 -5.08
N GLN A 220 -14.32 -1.18 -4.39
CA GLN A 220 -14.75 -1.06 -3.00
C GLN A 220 -13.63 -0.57 -2.08
N ARG A 221 -12.39 -1.00 -2.33
CA ARG A 221 -11.22 -0.60 -1.55
C ARG A 221 -10.91 0.90 -1.73
N TYR A 222 -10.91 1.40 -2.97
CA TYR A 222 -10.69 2.82 -3.22
C TYR A 222 -11.81 3.70 -2.66
N ARG A 223 -13.08 3.27 -2.78
CA ARG A 223 -14.21 3.97 -2.16
C ARG A 223 -14.08 4.03 -0.64
N LEU A 224 -13.64 2.95 0.00
CA LEU A 224 -13.41 2.96 1.44
C LEU A 224 -12.25 3.87 1.85
N HIS A 225 -11.16 3.90 1.08
CA HIS A 225 -10.08 4.87 1.33
C HIS A 225 -10.55 6.31 1.23
N GLU A 226 -11.41 6.60 0.26
CA GLU A 226 -12.01 7.93 0.11
C GLU A 226 -12.87 8.30 1.32
N ALA A 227 -13.74 7.37 1.77
CA ALA A 227 -14.53 7.56 2.99
C ALA A 227 -13.67 7.88 4.22
N ILE A 228 -12.60 7.10 4.42
CA ILE A 228 -11.68 7.31 5.54
C ILE A 228 -10.99 8.67 5.43
N ALA A 229 -10.53 9.04 4.24
CA ALA A 229 -9.87 10.33 4.02
C ALA A 229 -10.80 11.53 4.32
N GLN A 230 -12.07 11.43 3.94
CA GLN A 230 -13.07 12.46 4.25
C GLN A 230 -13.33 12.59 5.76
N VAL A 231 -13.42 11.46 6.47
CA VAL A 231 -13.58 11.45 7.94
C VAL A 231 -12.34 12.04 8.61
N GLN A 232 -11.13 11.66 8.18
CA GLN A 232 -9.86 12.19 8.69
C GLN A 232 -9.67 13.69 8.40
N ALA A 233 -10.34 14.22 7.37
CA ALA A 233 -10.38 15.64 7.07
C ALA A 233 -11.43 16.40 7.87
N GLY A 234 -12.09 15.78 8.86
CA GLY A 234 -13.08 16.40 9.74
C GLY A 234 -14.43 16.66 9.06
N LYS A 235 -14.70 16.08 7.88
CA LYS A 235 -16.00 16.27 7.23
C LYS A 235 -17.08 15.54 8.02
N MET A 236 -18.15 16.28 8.37
CA MET A 236 -19.37 15.69 8.90
C MET A 236 -20.13 15.02 7.77
N LEU A 237 -20.21 13.70 7.79
CA LEU A 237 -20.78 12.90 6.73
C LEU A 237 -22.13 12.30 7.15
N SER A 238 -23.11 12.38 6.25
CA SER A 238 -24.26 11.48 6.32
C SER A 238 -23.81 10.09 5.89
N TRP A 239 -23.73 9.16 6.83
CA TRP A 239 -23.30 7.78 6.53
C TRP A 239 -24.21 7.09 5.51
N THR A 240 -25.49 7.47 5.46
CA THR A 240 -26.45 6.96 4.46
C THR A 240 -26.10 7.48 3.07
N ALA A 241 -25.89 8.80 2.92
CA ALA A 241 -25.51 9.40 1.66
C ALA A 241 -24.15 8.86 1.18
N LEU A 242 -23.17 8.79 2.08
CA LEU A 242 -21.83 8.25 1.76
C LEU A 242 -21.89 6.79 1.31
N ALA A 243 -22.70 5.95 1.96
CA ALA A 243 -22.87 4.56 1.57
C ALA A 243 -23.38 4.43 0.12
N LEU A 244 -24.34 5.24 -0.27
CA LEU A 244 -24.89 5.27 -1.64
C LEU A 244 -23.86 5.79 -2.65
N GLU A 245 -23.18 6.91 -2.34
CA GLU A 245 -22.13 7.50 -3.20
C GLU A 245 -20.98 6.53 -3.45
N LEU A 246 -20.64 5.68 -2.46
CA LEU A 246 -19.59 4.68 -2.57
C LEU A 246 -20.06 3.36 -3.20
N GLY A 247 -21.31 3.27 -3.68
CA GLY A 247 -21.86 2.12 -4.35
C GLY A 247 -22.21 0.94 -3.43
N TYR A 248 -22.46 1.19 -2.14
CA TYR A 248 -22.99 0.19 -1.23
C TYR A 248 -24.50 0.10 -1.39
N PHE A 249 -25.05 -1.11 -1.21
CA PHE A 249 -26.48 -1.37 -1.35
C PHE A 249 -27.32 -0.57 -0.33
N ASP A 250 -26.84 -0.51 0.92
CA ASP A 250 -27.47 0.24 2.00
C ASP A 250 -26.42 0.65 3.07
N GLN A 251 -26.85 1.49 4.01
CA GLN A 251 -25.99 1.93 5.11
C GLN A 251 -25.55 0.76 6.01
N ALA A 252 -26.41 -0.22 6.26
CA ALA A 252 -26.09 -1.35 7.13
C ALA A 252 -24.98 -2.22 6.52
N HIS A 253 -25.02 -2.43 5.21
CA HIS A 253 -23.95 -3.09 4.46
C HIS A 253 -22.64 -2.30 4.55
N PHE A 254 -22.67 -0.99 4.32
CA PHE A 254 -21.50 -0.13 4.46
C PHE A 254 -20.90 -0.21 5.88
N VAL A 255 -21.72 -0.02 6.93
CA VAL A 255 -21.27 -0.07 8.33
C VAL A 255 -20.62 -1.42 8.65
N ARG A 256 -21.21 -2.53 8.18
CA ARG A 256 -20.66 -3.87 8.39
C ARG A 256 -19.28 -4.03 7.73
N VAL A 257 -19.13 -3.62 6.46
CA VAL A 257 -17.85 -3.69 5.73
C VAL A 257 -16.83 -2.74 6.35
N PHE A 258 -17.24 -1.53 6.70
CA PHE A 258 -16.37 -0.56 7.38
C PHE A 258 -15.85 -1.12 8.71
N ARG A 259 -16.74 -1.64 9.58
CA ARG A 259 -16.35 -2.26 10.85
C ARG A 259 -15.40 -3.43 10.67
N GLN A 260 -15.64 -4.29 9.69
CA GLN A 260 -14.77 -5.42 9.39
C GLN A 260 -13.34 -4.97 8.99
N LEU A 261 -13.23 -3.88 8.24
CA LEU A 261 -11.96 -3.40 7.66
C LEU A 261 -11.27 -2.35 8.51
N VAL A 262 -12.00 -1.51 9.24
CA VAL A 262 -11.44 -0.47 10.12
C VAL A 262 -11.35 -0.94 11.57
N GLY A 263 -12.23 -1.87 11.98
CA GLY A 263 -12.26 -2.44 13.32
C GLY A 263 -13.29 -1.80 14.25
N MET A 264 -13.96 -0.74 13.80
CA MET A 264 -15.02 -0.03 14.52
C MET A 264 -16.03 0.55 13.55
N ALA A 265 -17.20 0.94 14.04
CA ALA A 265 -18.22 1.57 13.19
C ALA A 265 -17.76 2.98 12.72
N PRO A 266 -18.28 3.49 11.59
CA PRO A 266 -17.89 4.79 11.05
C PRO A 266 -18.01 5.95 12.06
N GLY A 267 -19.13 6.01 12.82
CA GLY A 267 -19.32 7.02 13.85
C GLY A 267 -18.38 6.90 15.06
N GLU A 268 -18.02 5.66 15.45
CA GLU A 268 -17.02 5.39 16.48
C GLU A 268 -15.63 5.84 16.01
N TYR A 269 -15.30 5.55 14.76
CA TYR A 269 -14.04 5.97 14.15
C TYR A 269 -13.91 7.50 14.11
N GLN A 270 -14.96 8.20 13.71
CA GLN A 270 -14.97 9.66 13.69
C GLN A 270 -14.76 10.28 15.08
N LYS A 271 -15.43 9.73 16.11
CA LYS A 271 -15.23 10.16 17.51
C LYS A 271 -13.80 9.91 17.99
N SER A 272 -13.23 8.75 17.68
CA SER A 272 -11.86 8.40 18.11
C SER A 272 -10.78 9.30 17.49
N LEU A 273 -11.04 9.91 16.34
CA LEU A 273 -10.12 10.88 15.75
C LEU A 273 -10.20 12.23 16.47
N ALA A 274 -11.42 12.69 16.82
CA ALA A 274 -11.62 13.94 17.54
C ALA A 274 -11.02 13.91 18.97
N GLU A 275 -10.99 12.74 19.61
CA GLU A 275 -10.40 12.56 20.94
C GLU A 275 -8.85 12.48 20.90
N SER A 276 -8.26 12.39 19.71
CA SER A 276 -6.80 12.26 19.48
C SER A 276 -6.13 13.56 19.04
N GLU A 277 -6.91 14.65 18.84
CA GLU A 277 -6.45 16.01 18.54
C GLU A 277 -6.28 16.82 19.82
#